data_a27451e9d344e417fb71a130d299cafd
#
_entry.id   a27451e9d344e417fb71a130d299cafd
#
_cell.length_a   1.000
_cell.length_b   1.000
_cell.length_c   1.000
_cell.angle_alpha   90.00
_cell.angle_beta   90.00
_cell.angle_gamma   90.00
#
_symmetry.space_group_name_H-M   'P 1'
#
loop_
_entity.id
_entity.type
_entity.pdbx_description
1 polymer ?
#
loop_
_entity_poly.entity_id
_entity_poly.type
_entity_poly.pdbx_seq_one_letter_code
_entity_poly.pdbx_strand_id
1 'polypeptide(L)'
;MSYTPFDAIQIGIASPEKILEWSYGEVKKPETINYRTLKPERDGLYCERIFGPTKDWECHCGKYKKIRYKGKICDRCGVEVTKSKVRRERMGHIELATPVSHIWYFKGIPSRMGLMLDLTPRMLEKVLYFANYIVIDPGFTPLQRCQILTEREYREMREKYEDDFEAGIGAEAIQKLLEQIDCDALAEELREELKNAGGQKKAKLVKRLEVVEAFRQSGNRPEWMVMTILPVIPPEIRPMVQLDGGRFATSDLNDLYRRVINRNNRLKRLQQLNAPDMIGRAHV
;
A
#
# COMPACT_ATOMS: atom_id res chain seq x y z
N MET A 1 -27.70 12.57 12.61
CA MET A 1 -26.90 12.10 11.45
C MET A 1 -27.57 12.69 10.22
N SER A 2 -26.88 13.50 9.44
CA SER A 2 -27.40 13.90 8.12
C SER A 2 -27.18 12.70 7.20
N TYR A 3 -28.23 12.01 6.83
CA TYR A 3 -28.18 11.02 5.75
C TYR A 3 -28.00 11.80 4.45
N THR A 4 -26.87 11.63 3.81
CA THR A 4 -26.71 12.05 2.42
C THR A 4 -27.36 10.95 1.58
N PRO A 5 -28.47 11.20 0.89
CA PRO A 5 -29.08 10.20 0.01
C PRO A 5 -28.07 9.88 -1.11
N PHE A 6 -27.90 8.63 -1.41
CA PHE A 6 -27.08 8.16 -2.54
C PHE A 6 -27.83 7.05 -3.28
N ASP A 7 -27.67 7.01 -4.59
CA ASP A 7 -28.36 6.04 -5.45
C ASP A 7 -27.47 4.84 -5.78
N ALA A 8 -26.14 4.99 -5.68
CA ALA A 8 -25.19 3.95 -6.02
C ALA A 8 -23.94 4.02 -5.15
N ILE A 9 -23.25 2.89 -5.04
CA ILE A 9 -21.91 2.76 -4.42
C ILE A 9 -20.95 2.28 -5.50
N GLN A 10 -19.83 2.99 -5.67
CA GLN A 10 -18.74 2.60 -6.55
C GLN A 10 -17.59 2.05 -5.72
N ILE A 11 -17.08 0.87 -6.09
CA ILE A 11 -15.89 0.26 -5.50
C ILE A 11 -14.74 0.43 -6.48
N GLY A 12 -13.61 0.93 -5.99
CA GLY A 12 -12.40 1.13 -6.79
C GLY A 12 -11.14 0.89 -5.98
N ILE A 13 -9.98 0.98 -6.63
CA ILE A 13 -8.68 0.93 -5.98
C ILE A 13 -8.32 2.36 -5.55
N ALA A 14 -7.94 2.54 -4.29
CA ALA A 14 -7.49 3.85 -3.81
C ALA A 14 -6.05 4.11 -4.26
N SER A 15 -5.83 5.27 -4.89
CA SER A 15 -4.48 5.72 -5.21
C SER A 15 -3.74 6.18 -3.94
N PRO A 16 -2.39 6.23 -3.95
CA PRO A 16 -1.62 6.79 -2.85
C PRO A 16 -2.04 8.22 -2.49
N GLU A 17 -2.30 9.05 -3.49
CA GLU A 17 -2.76 10.45 -3.33
C GLU A 17 -4.12 10.50 -2.64
N LYS A 18 -5.03 9.60 -3.01
CA LYS A 18 -6.36 9.51 -2.41
C LYS A 18 -6.29 9.09 -0.94
N ILE A 19 -5.39 8.18 -0.60
CA ILE A 19 -5.15 7.78 0.80
C ILE A 19 -4.60 8.96 1.61
N LEU A 20 -3.67 9.74 1.04
CA LEU A 20 -3.13 10.93 1.68
C LEU A 20 -4.20 12.02 1.86
N GLU A 21 -5.10 12.22 0.89
CA GLU A 21 -6.23 13.14 1.00
C GLU A 21 -7.16 12.78 2.18
N TRP A 22 -7.41 11.50 2.41
CA TRP A 22 -8.22 11.04 3.54
C TRP A 22 -7.51 11.14 4.87
N SER A 23 -6.17 11.16 4.88
CA SER A 23 -5.36 11.01 6.08
C SER A 23 -5.16 12.32 6.81
N TYR A 24 -5.28 12.26 8.13
CA TYR A 24 -4.96 13.36 9.04
C TYR A 24 -3.51 13.31 9.57
N GLY A 25 -2.73 12.30 9.19
CA GLY A 25 -1.32 12.21 9.51
C GLY A 25 -0.75 10.79 9.47
N GLU A 26 0.58 10.71 9.51
CA GLU A 26 1.34 9.46 9.46
C GLU A 26 1.42 8.81 10.85
N VAL A 27 1.12 7.52 10.91
CA VAL A 27 1.30 6.67 12.08
C VAL A 27 2.70 6.03 12.01
N LYS A 28 3.61 6.51 12.87
CA LYS A 28 5.03 6.10 12.87
C LYS A 28 5.35 5.02 13.90
N LYS A 29 4.54 4.95 14.95
CA LYS A 29 4.80 4.09 16.11
C LYS A 29 3.77 2.99 16.26
N PRO A 30 4.21 1.77 16.65
CA PRO A 30 3.30 0.63 16.87
C PRO A 30 2.51 0.73 18.18
N GLU A 31 2.89 1.64 19.07
CA GLU A 31 2.27 1.82 20.37
C GLU A 31 0.83 2.30 20.23
N THR A 32 -0.03 1.82 21.12
CA THR A 32 -1.45 2.16 21.18
C THR A 32 -1.72 3.20 22.26
N ILE A 33 -1.60 2.78 23.51
CA ILE A 33 -1.80 3.59 24.70
C ILE A 33 -0.64 3.43 25.68
N ASN A 34 -0.44 4.43 26.51
CA ASN A 34 0.44 4.32 27.68
C ASN A 34 -0.33 3.62 28.80
N TYR A 35 0.11 2.42 29.19
CA TYR A 35 -0.59 1.61 30.20
C TYR A 35 -0.62 2.23 31.60
N ARG A 36 0.28 3.18 31.92
CA ARG A 36 0.31 3.90 33.19
C ARG A 36 -0.72 5.02 33.22
N THR A 37 -0.82 5.79 32.12
CA THR A 37 -1.67 6.98 32.06
C THR A 37 -2.99 6.73 31.36
N LEU A 38 -3.15 5.58 30.69
CA LEU A 38 -4.26 5.18 29.84
C LEU A 38 -4.53 6.17 28.69
N LYS A 39 -3.56 7.02 28.36
CA LYS A 39 -3.65 7.98 27.28
C LYS A 39 -3.04 7.44 25.99
N PRO A 40 -3.59 7.80 24.82
CA PRO A 40 -3.01 7.45 23.53
C PRO A 40 -1.58 7.95 23.39
N GLU A 41 -0.69 7.09 22.88
CA GLU A 41 0.69 7.49 22.57
C GLU A 41 0.75 8.38 21.34
N ARG A 42 1.69 9.34 21.37
CA ARG A 42 1.89 10.27 20.27
C ARG A 42 2.47 9.54 19.05
N ASP A 43 1.92 9.83 17.87
CA ASP A 43 2.27 9.24 16.57
C ASP A 43 2.03 7.72 16.51
N GLY A 44 1.30 7.17 17.49
CA GLY A 44 0.87 5.79 17.56
C GLY A 44 -0.50 5.54 16.92
N LEU A 45 -0.95 4.29 17.00
CA LEU A 45 -2.21 3.82 16.39
C LEU A 45 -3.48 4.49 16.93
N TYR A 46 -3.41 5.15 18.09
CA TYR A 46 -4.53 5.87 18.72
C TYR A 46 -4.26 7.37 18.90
N CYS A 47 -3.22 7.91 18.28
CA CYS A 47 -2.76 9.28 18.45
C CYS A 47 -3.89 10.30 18.30
N GLU A 48 -4.07 11.16 19.32
CA GLU A 48 -5.10 12.18 19.32
C GLU A 48 -4.82 13.31 18.31
N ARG A 49 -3.56 13.53 17.94
CA ARG A 49 -3.19 14.51 16.92
C ARG A 49 -3.69 14.11 15.53
N ILE A 50 -3.64 12.79 15.24
CA ILE A 50 -4.05 12.25 13.94
C ILE A 50 -5.56 12.00 13.93
N PHE A 51 -6.07 11.28 14.91
CA PHE A 51 -7.45 10.77 14.92
C PHE A 51 -8.44 11.63 15.71
N GLY A 52 -7.98 12.66 16.39
CA GLY A 52 -8.81 13.52 17.22
C GLY A 52 -8.77 13.16 18.73
N PRO A 53 -9.36 14.02 19.56
CA PRO A 53 -9.33 13.90 21.01
C PRO A 53 -10.17 12.72 21.51
N THR A 54 -9.81 12.16 22.67
CA THR A 54 -10.57 11.10 23.34
C THR A 54 -11.77 11.64 24.14
N LYS A 55 -11.72 12.91 24.52
CA LYS A 55 -12.81 13.60 25.23
C LYS A 55 -13.31 14.80 24.44
N ASP A 56 -14.60 15.02 24.47
CA ASP A 56 -15.21 16.17 23.79
C ASP A 56 -14.60 17.48 24.27
N TRP A 57 -14.19 18.31 23.32
CA TRP A 57 -13.71 19.68 23.55
C TRP A 57 -12.48 19.79 24.46
N GLU A 58 -11.70 18.71 24.61
CA GLU A 58 -10.48 18.69 25.42
C GLU A 58 -9.27 18.24 24.57
N CYS A 59 -8.18 19.01 24.62
CA CYS A 59 -6.93 18.58 24.00
C CYS A 59 -6.17 17.60 24.92
N HIS A 60 -5.23 16.84 24.37
CA HIS A 60 -4.46 15.80 25.08
C HIS A 60 -3.77 16.30 26.36
N CYS A 61 -3.17 17.50 26.33
CA CYS A 61 -2.45 18.07 27.48
C CYS A 61 -3.37 18.79 28.49
N GLY A 62 -4.66 18.95 28.18
CA GLY A 62 -5.63 19.60 29.05
C GLY A 62 -5.56 21.13 29.11
N LYS A 63 -4.75 21.78 28.26
CA LYS A 63 -4.65 23.25 28.20
C LYS A 63 -5.97 23.87 27.75
N TYR A 64 -6.64 23.28 26.79
CA TYR A 64 -7.94 23.71 26.27
C TYR A 64 -8.98 22.65 26.56
N LYS A 65 -10.07 23.02 27.30
CA LYS A 65 -11.08 22.10 27.82
C LYS A 65 -12.51 22.55 27.64
N LYS A 66 -12.80 23.48 26.78
CA LYS A 66 -14.17 24.00 26.64
C LYS A 66 -14.54 24.23 25.20
N ILE A 67 -15.84 24.11 24.89
CA ILE A 67 -16.41 24.33 23.55
C ILE A 67 -16.03 25.67 22.90
N ARG A 68 -15.75 26.70 23.71
CA ARG A 68 -15.29 28.01 23.20
C ARG A 68 -13.99 27.94 22.39
N TYR A 69 -13.23 26.85 22.54
CA TYR A 69 -11.99 26.61 21.80
C TYR A 69 -12.18 25.68 20.61
N LYS A 70 -13.43 25.44 20.19
CA LYS A 70 -13.76 24.60 19.03
C LYS A 70 -12.90 24.93 17.81
N GLY A 71 -12.31 23.91 17.18
CA GLY A 71 -11.47 24.03 15.98
C GLY A 71 -10.04 24.54 16.23
N LYS A 72 -9.71 24.93 17.47
CA LYS A 72 -8.37 25.37 17.80
C LYS A 72 -7.42 24.18 17.90
N ILE A 73 -6.28 24.27 17.21
CA ILE A 73 -5.18 23.32 17.36
C ILE A 73 -4.33 23.76 18.55
N CYS A 74 -4.11 22.84 19.50
CA CYS A 74 -3.32 23.15 20.68
C CYS A 74 -1.85 23.35 20.33
N ASP A 75 -1.30 24.49 20.66
CA ASP A 75 0.10 24.86 20.46
C ASP A 75 1.09 23.93 21.21
N ARG A 76 0.65 23.33 22.33
CA ARG A 76 1.50 22.44 23.16
C ARG A 76 1.49 20.98 22.68
N CYS A 77 0.31 20.41 22.37
CA CYS A 77 0.18 18.99 22.05
C CYS A 77 -0.24 18.71 20.59
N GLY A 78 -0.60 19.74 19.81
CA GLY A 78 -1.00 19.62 18.40
C GLY A 78 -2.37 19.00 18.18
N VAL A 79 -3.15 18.75 19.25
CA VAL A 79 -4.48 18.14 19.15
C VAL A 79 -5.53 19.21 18.89
N GLU A 80 -6.38 18.99 17.91
CA GLU A 80 -7.53 19.85 17.62
C GLU A 80 -8.63 19.68 18.67
N VAL A 81 -9.18 20.79 19.14
CA VAL A 81 -10.30 20.81 20.10
C VAL A 81 -11.61 20.61 19.35
N THR A 82 -12.09 19.37 19.30
CA THR A 82 -13.32 18.97 18.61
C THR A 82 -14.04 17.89 19.39
N LYS A 83 -15.16 17.39 18.86
CA LYS A 83 -15.87 16.24 19.46
C LYS A 83 -15.07 14.97 19.27
N SER A 84 -15.09 14.08 20.25
CA SER A 84 -14.47 12.76 20.20
C SER A 84 -15.02 11.87 19.08
N LYS A 85 -16.25 12.10 18.62
CA LYS A 85 -16.89 11.40 17.51
C LYS A 85 -16.03 11.35 16.24
N VAL A 86 -15.17 12.35 16.00
CA VAL A 86 -14.28 12.37 14.84
C VAL A 86 -13.32 11.17 14.79
N ARG A 87 -13.08 10.49 15.94
CA ARG A 87 -12.28 9.25 16.03
C ARG A 87 -12.93 8.04 15.34
N ARG A 88 -14.19 8.16 14.93
CA ARG A 88 -14.88 7.18 14.07
C ARG A 88 -14.69 7.46 12.58
N GLU A 89 -14.27 8.66 12.22
CA GLU A 89 -14.30 9.18 10.86
C GLU A 89 -12.89 9.45 10.31
N ARG A 90 -11.95 9.89 11.16
CA ARG A 90 -10.61 10.28 10.74
C ARG A 90 -9.73 9.09 10.46
N MET A 91 -9.15 9.08 9.26
CA MET A 91 -8.16 8.12 8.82
C MET A 91 -6.74 8.65 9.04
N GLY A 92 -5.80 7.72 9.19
CA GLY A 92 -4.37 7.98 9.11
C GLY A 92 -3.75 7.19 7.97
N HIS A 93 -2.43 7.23 7.87
CA HIS A 93 -1.68 6.43 6.91
C HIS A 93 -0.34 5.96 7.48
N ILE A 94 0.25 4.97 6.83
CA ILE A 94 1.61 4.50 7.06
C ILE A 94 2.35 4.60 5.74
N GLU A 95 3.48 5.32 5.71
CA GLU A 95 4.37 5.36 4.56
C GLU A 95 5.28 4.12 4.59
N LEU A 96 5.16 3.28 3.56
CA LEU A 96 5.97 2.07 3.45
C LEU A 96 7.40 2.39 3.02
N ALA A 97 8.37 1.72 3.61
CA ALA A 97 9.79 1.87 3.27
C ALA A 97 10.12 1.36 1.86
N THR A 98 9.31 0.46 1.35
CA THR A 98 9.39 -0.12 0.00
C THR A 98 7.99 -0.45 -0.49
N PRO A 99 7.73 -0.37 -1.80
CA PRO A 99 6.46 -0.80 -2.37
C PRO A 99 6.13 -2.25 -2.04
N VAL A 100 4.85 -2.54 -1.80
CA VAL A 100 4.35 -3.89 -1.47
C VAL A 100 3.19 -4.25 -2.39
N SER A 101 3.27 -5.39 -3.06
CA SER A 101 2.19 -5.90 -3.91
C SER A 101 0.99 -6.32 -3.10
N HIS A 102 -0.20 -5.90 -3.51
CA HIS A 102 -1.44 -6.31 -2.85
C HIS A 102 -1.73 -7.78 -3.15
N ILE A 103 -1.95 -8.56 -2.10
CA ILE A 103 -2.11 -10.02 -2.17
C ILE A 103 -3.29 -10.46 -3.06
N TRP A 104 -4.40 -9.72 -3.09
CA TRP A 104 -5.56 -10.05 -3.91
C TRP A 104 -5.27 -10.00 -5.41
N TYR A 105 -4.41 -9.08 -5.84
CA TYR A 105 -4.06 -8.94 -7.26
C TYR A 105 -2.89 -9.84 -7.66
N PHE A 106 -2.07 -10.24 -6.69
CA PHE A 106 -0.97 -11.16 -6.90
C PHE A 106 -1.41 -12.63 -6.83
N LYS A 107 -1.99 -13.08 -5.70
CA LYS A 107 -2.36 -14.49 -5.46
C LYS A 107 -3.81 -14.84 -5.82
N GLY A 108 -4.58 -13.89 -6.36
CA GLY A 108 -5.89 -14.18 -6.92
C GLY A 108 -5.80 -15.20 -8.07
N ILE A 109 -6.86 -15.95 -8.29
CA ILE A 109 -6.97 -16.90 -9.41
C ILE A 109 -8.08 -16.43 -10.36
N PRO A 110 -7.74 -15.93 -11.55
CA PRO A 110 -6.38 -15.67 -12.07
C PRO A 110 -5.70 -14.44 -11.45
N SER A 111 -4.36 -14.42 -11.45
CA SER A 111 -3.59 -13.25 -10.99
C SER A 111 -3.80 -12.05 -11.90
N ARG A 112 -4.34 -10.95 -11.36
CA ARG A 112 -4.58 -9.72 -12.12
C ARG A 112 -3.28 -9.07 -12.58
N MET A 113 -2.29 -8.99 -11.70
CA MET A 113 -0.94 -8.51 -12.06
C MET A 113 -0.30 -9.38 -13.14
N GLY A 114 -0.41 -10.71 -13.01
CA GLY A 114 0.12 -11.64 -14.00
C GLY A 114 -0.52 -11.47 -15.37
N LEU A 115 -1.85 -11.26 -15.44
CA LEU A 115 -2.55 -11.02 -16.70
C LEU A 115 -2.18 -9.66 -17.33
N MET A 116 -2.01 -8.61 -16.54
CA MET A 116 -1.58 -7.30 -17.03
C MET A 116 -0.19 -7.37 -17.68
N LEU A 117 0.76 -7.99 -17.01
CA LEU A 117 2.17 -8.09 -17.45
C LEU A 117 2.44 -9.29 -18.38
N ASP A 118 1.47 -10.12 -18.67
CA ASP A 118 1.60 -11.40 -19.37
C ASP A 118 2.60 -12.37 -18.71
N LEU A 119 2.69 -12.32 -17.37
CA LEU A 119 3.57 -13.17 -16.57
C LEU A 119 2.79 -14.34 -15.96
N THR A 120 3.44 -15.50 -15.90
CA THR A 120 2.90 -16.63 -15.15
C THR A 120 2.99 -16.34 -13.64
N PRO A 121 2.07 -16.88 -12.80
CA PRO A 121 2.13 -16.70 -11.35
C PRO A 121 3.47 -17.10 -10.73
N ARG A 122 4.12 -18.16 -11.25
CA ARG A 122 5.44 -18.60 -10.79
C ARG A 122 6.55 -17.60 -11.12
N MET A 123 6.50 -16.98 -12.29
CA MET A 123 7.46 -15.95 -12.70
C MET A 123 7.31 -14.72 -11.82
N LEU A 124 6.07 -14.26 -11.63
CA LEU A 124 5.75 -13.11 -10.80
C LEU A 124 6.18 -13.37 -9.33
N GLU A 125 5.94 -14.57 -8.81
CA GLU A 125 6.36 -14.95 -7.46
C GLU A 125 7.88 -14.87 -7.28
N LYS A 126 8.67 -15.39 -8.24
CA LYS A 126 10.14 -15.32 -8.18
C LYS A 126 10.65 -13.88 -8.10
N VAL A 127 10.02 -12.96 -8.81
CA VAL A 127 10.41 -11.53 -8.77
C VAL A 127 10.01 -10.90 -7.44
N LEU A 128 8.75 -11.07 -7.01
CA LEU A 128 8.23 -10.46 -5.79
C LEU A 128 8.93 -10.96 -4.51
N TYR A 129 9.37 -12.23 -4.49
CA TYR A 129 10.12 -12.81 -3.37
C TYR A 129 11.65 -12.69 -3.53
N PHE A 130 12.11 -11.80 -4.40
CA PHE A 130 13.51 -11.45 -4.58
C PHE A 130 14.42 -12.63 -4.99
N ALA A 131 13.88 -13.62 -5.69
CA ALA A 131 14.65 -14.74 -6.21
C ALA A 131 15.26 -14.45 -7.61
N ASN A 132 14.58 -13.63 -8.41
CA ASN A 132 15.00 -13.32 -9.78
C ASN A 132 14.78 -11.84 -10.09
N TYR A 133 15.61 -11.32 -11.01
CA TYR A 133 15.45 -10.00 -11.60
C TYR A 133 14.44 -10.02 -12.75
N ILE A 134 13.84 -8.88 -13.04
CA ILE A 134 12.98 -8.67 -14.21
C ILE A 134 13.46 -7.45 -14.98
N VAL A 135 13.50 -7.57 -16.31
CA VAL A 135 13.89 -6.48 -17.21
C VAL A 135 12.72 -5.49 -17.31
N ILE A 136 12.98 -4.22 -16.95
CA ILE A 136 12.02 -3.11 -17.02
C ILE A 136 12.14 -2.44 -18.40
N ASP A 137 13.35 -2.05 -18.77
CA ASP A 137 13.69 -1.50 -20.08
C ASP A 137 14.88 -2.29 -20.67
N PRO A 138 14.72 -2.92 -21.83
CA PRO A 138 15.80 -3.65 -22.48
C PRO A 138 16.86 -2.75 -23.11
N GLY A 139 16.59 -1.47 -23.34
CA GLY A 139 17.50 -0.55 -23.99
C GLY A 139 18.03 -1.08 -25.34
N PHE A 140 19.33 -0.94 -25.58
CA PHE A 140 20.01 -1.43 -26.79
C PHE A 140 20.62 -2.84 -26.64
N THR A 141 20.03 -3.67 -25.77
CA THR A 141 20.50 -5.03 -25.50
C THR A 141 19.60 -6.09 -26.16
N PRO A 142 20.04 -7.36 -26.30
CA PRO A 142 19.21 -8.43 -26.83
C PRO A 142 18.14 -8.93 -25.86
N LEU A 143 17.99 -8.30 -24.70
CA LEU A 143 17.00 -8.64 -23.70
C LEU A 143 15.59 -8.25 -24.18
N GLN A 144 14.58 -8.85 -23.58
CA GLN A 144 13.19 -8.51 -23.82
C GLN A 144 12.55 -7.91 -22.55
N ARG A 145 11.62 -6.99 -22.72
CA ARG A 145 10.82 -6.46 -21.61
C ARG A 145 10.10 -7.60 -20.87
N CYS A 146 10.04 -7.52 -19.56
CA CYS A 146 9.50 -8.56 -18.67
C CYS A 146 10.27 -9.89 -18.69
N GLN A 147 11.45 -9.96 -19.33
CA GLN A 147 12.32 -11.13 -19.25
C GLN A 147 12.83 -11.32 -17.82
N ILE A 148 12.79 -12.56 -17.35
CA ILE A 148 13.28 -12.91 -16.01
C ILE A 148 14.72 -13.37 -16.11
N LEU A 149 15.58 -12.79 -15.29
CA LEU A 149 17.00 -13.10 -15.19
C LEU A 149 17.30 -13.69 -13.81
N THR A 150 18.13 -14.73 -13.80
CA THR A 150 18.76 -15.17 -12.55
C THR A 150 19.81 -14.16 -12.11
N GLU A 151 20.24 -14.20 -10.86
CA GLU A 151 21.29 -13.31 -10.35
C GLU A 151 22.58 -13.41 -11.17
N ARG A 152 22.94 -14.63 -11.61
CA ARG A 152 24.10 -14.87 -12.46
C ARG A 152 23.94 -14.21 -13.82
N GLU A 153 22.84 -14.43 -14.52
CA GLU A 153 22.55 -13.82 -15.83
C GLU A 153 22.52 -12.29 -15.71
N TYR A 154 21.92 -11.76 -14.63
CA TYR A 154 21.91 -10.32 -14.42
C TYR A 154 23.32 -9.74 -14.27
N ARG A 155 24.24 -10.39 -13.54
CA ARG A 155 25.62 -9.96 -13.40
C ARG A 155 26.37 -10.04 -14.74
N GLU A 156 26.25 -11.15 -15.48
CA GLU A 156 26.86 -11.31 -16.81
C GLU A 156 26.39 -10.23 -17.80
N MET A 157 25.08 -9.88 -17.76
CA MET A 157 24.54 -8.81 -18.60
C MET A 157 25.00 -7.42 -18.16
N ARG A 158 25.12 -7.16 -16.85
CA ARG A 158 25.66 -5.91 -16.32
C ARG A 158 27.15 -5.72 -16.67
N GLU A 159 27.94 -6.77 -16.62
CA GLU A 159 29.34 -6.73 -17.04
C GLU A 159 29.51 -6.45 -18.53
N LYS A 160 28.55 -6.92 -19.36
CA LYS A 160 28.62 -6.79 -20.82
C LYS A 160 28.01 -5.48 -21.36
N TYR A 161 26.94 -5.00 -20.76
CA TYR A 161 26.12 -3.88 -21.26
C TYR A 161 26.02 -2.72 -20.26
N GLU A 162 26.69 -2.81 -19.11
CA GLU A 162 26.73 -1.78 -18.07
C GLU A 162 25.34 -1.23 -17.72
N ASP A 163 25.08 0.05 -18.06
CA ASP A 163 23.82 0.75 -17.78
C ASP A 163 22.89 0.88 -18.99
N ASP A 164 23.15 0.13 -20.07
CA ASP A 164 22.34 0.18 -21.29
C ASP A 164 20.95 -0.45 -21.14
N PHE A 165 20.65 -1.11 -20.03
CA PHE A 165 19.34 -1.67 -19.71
C PHE A 165 18.96 -1.45 -18.25
N GLU A 166 17.66 -1.40 -17.99
CA GLU A 166 17.12 -1.35 -16.63
C GLU A 166 16.48 -2.69 -16.24
N ALA A 167 16.94 -3.26 -15.15
CA ALA A 167 16.30 -4.42 -14.55
C ALA A 167 16.20 -4.21 -13.03
N GLY A 168 15.15 -4.76 -12.43
CA GLY A 168 14.88 -4.61 -11.01
C GLY A 168 14.39 -5.91 -10.37
N ILE A 169 14.14 -5.84 -9.08
CA ILE A 169 13.67 -6.98 -8.28
C ILE A 169 12.61 -6.51 -7.29
N GLY A 170 11.71 -7.41 -6.88
CA GLY A 170 10.67 -7.10 -5.91
C GLY A 170 9.48 -6.34 -6.48
N ALA A 171 8.65 -5.81 -5.58
CA ALA A 171 7.42 -5.11 -5.96
C ALA A 171 7.68 -3.76 -6.65
N GLU A 172 8.81 -3.12 -6.37
CA GLU A 172 9.20 -1.87 -7.04
C GLU A 172 9.37 -2.05 -8.55
N ALA A 173 10.05 -3.12 -8.96
CA ALA A 173 10.22 -3.43 -10.38
C ALA A 173 8.87 -3.72 -11.07
N ILE A 174 8.00 -4.43 -10.39
CA ILE A 174 6.63 -4.70 -10.87
C ILE A 174 5.82 -3.41 -10.97
N GLN A 175 5.93 -2.51 -10.01
CA GLN A 175 5.28 -1.21 -10.04
C GLN A 175 5.70 -0.40 -11.27
N LYS A 176 7.01 -0.27 -11.51
CA LYS A 176 7.54 0.44 -12.69
C LYS A 176 7.03 -0.14 -14.01
N LEU A 177 6.95 -1.48 -14.10
CA LEU A 177 6.39 -2.13 -15.28
C LEU A 177 4.89 -1.84 -15.46
N LEU A 178 4.12 -1.79 -14.38
CA LEU A 178 2.70 -1.48 -14.41
C LEU A 178 2.44 -0.01 -14.75
N GLU A 179 3.28 0.92 -14.28
CA GLU A 179 3.22 2.36 -14.61
C GLU A 179 3.40 2.65 -16.09
N GLN A 180 4.17 1.80 -16.80
CA GLN A 180 4.42 1.93 -18.23
C GLN A 180 3.30 1.39 -19.12
N ILE A 181 2.25 0.78 -18.55
CA ILE A 181 1.14 0.20 -19.31
C ILE A 181 0.14 1.28 -19.68
N ASP A 182 -0.03 1.50 -20.98
CA ASP A 182 -1.16 2.20 -21.55
C ASP A 182 -2.30 1.20 -21.78
N CYS A 183 -3.37 1.32 -20.99
CA CYS A 183 -4.51 0.40 -21.08
C CYS A 183 -5.28 0.53 -22.38
N ASP A 184 -5.32 1.72 -23.01
CA ASP A 184 -6.02 1.93 -24.27
C ASP A 184 -5.26 1.26 -25.41
N ALA A 185 -3.96 1.53 -25.54
CA ALA A 185 -3.10 0.91 -26.56
C ALA A 185 -3.06 -0.64 -26.39
N LEU A 186 -2.90 -1.13 -25.17
CA LEU A 186 -2.87 -2.57 -24.89
C LEU A 186 -4.21 -3.25 -25.23
N ALA A 187 -5.34 -2.59 -24.98
CA ALA A 187 -6.66 -3.14 -25.32
C ALA A 187 -6.83 -3.28 -26.84
N GLU A 188 -6.36 -2.31 -27.61
CA GLU A 188 -6.39 -2.36 -29.08
C GLU A 188 -5.51 -3.46 -29.63
N GLU A 189 -4.27 -3.57 -29.14
CA GLU A 189 -3.33 -4.64 -29.51
C GLU A 189 -3.93 -6.02 -29.26
N LEU A 190 -4.49 -6.26 -28.07
CA LEU A 190 -5.11 -7.52 -27.72
C LEU A 190 -6.34 -7.86 -28.59
N ARG A 191 -7.13 -6.85 -28.99
CA ARG A 191 -8.26 -7.06 -29.89
C ARG A 191 -7.81 -7.47 -31.30
N GLU A 192 -6.71 -6.87 -31.81
CA GLU A 192 -6.14 -7.26 -33.09
C GLU A 192 -5.57 -8.69 -33.04
N GLU A 193 -4.83 -9.03 -31.97
CA GLU A 193 -4.33 -10.41 -31.78
C GLU A 193 -5.48 -11.44 -31.72
N LEU A 194 -6.58 -11.10 -31.09
CA LEU A 194 -7.76 -11.98 -30.96
C LEU A 194 -8.38 -12.35 -32.31
N LYS A 195 -8.30 -11.48 -33.34
CA LYS A 195 -8.79 -11.78 -34.69
C LYS A 195 -8.09 -12.97 -35.30
N ASN A 196 -6.79 -13.12 -35.00
CA ASN A 196 -5.92 -14.14 -35.60
C ASN A 196 -5.64 -15.33 -34.66
N ALA A 197 -6.14 -15.30 -33.41
CA ALA A 197 -5.89 -16.31 -32.43
C ALA A 197 -6.96 -17.42 -32.40
N GLY A 198 -6.53 -18.67 -32.19
CA GLY A 198 -7.42 -19.83 -32.02
C GLY A 198 -7.08 -20.64 -30.77
N GLY A 199 -8.02 -21.53 -30.40
CA GLY A 199 -7.82 -22.51 -29.31
C GLY A 199 -7.47 -21.89 -27.95
N GLN A 200 -6.47 -22.45 -27.29
CA GLN A 200 -6.04 -22.03 -25.95
C GLN A 200 -5.46 -20.60 -25.91
N LYS A 201 -4.78 -20.18 -26.99
CA LYS A 201 -4.26 -18.81 -27.11
C LYS A 201 -5.37 -17.80 -27.03
N LYS A 202 -6.48 -18.04 -27.77
CA LYS A 202 -7.67 -17.18 -27.75
C LYS A 202 -8.26 -17.06 -26.35
N ALA A 203 -8.39 -18.19 -25.63
CA ALA A 203 -8.93 -18.18 -24.26
C ALA A 203 -8.04 -17.38 -23.28
N LYS A 204 -6.71 -17.43 -23.43
CA LYS A 204 -5.78 -16.63 -22.62
C LYS A 204 -5.91 -15.14 -22.94
N LEU A 205 -5.99 -14.77 -24.23
CA LEU A 205 -6.13 -13.38 -24.65
C LEU A 205 -7.45 -12.76 -24.20
N VAL A 206 -8.55 -13.52 -24.23
CA VAL A 206 -9.86 -13.06 -23.73
C VAL A 206 -9.78 -12.70 -22.25
N LYS A 207 -9.22 -13.58 -21.41
CA LYS A 207 -9.05 -13.30 -19.98
C LYS A 207 -8.15 -12.10 -19.72
N ARG A 208 -7.09 -11.91 -20.51
CA ARG A 208 -6.19 -10.75 -20.41
C ARG A 208 -6.92 -9.47 -20.79
N LEU A 209 -7.63 -9.49 -21.93
CA LEU A 209 -8.41 -8.33 -22.40
C LEU A 209 -9.50 -7.93 -21.40
N GLU A 210 -10.18 -8.88 -20.78
CA GLU A 210 -11.20 -8.62 -19.75
C GLU A 210 -10.62 -7.80 -18.58
N VAL A 211 -9.42 -8.12 -18.11
CA VAL A 211 -8.76 -7.36 -17.02
C VAL A 211 -8.34 -5.98 -17.50
N VAL A 212 -7.74 -5.87 -18.69
CA VAL A 212 -7.32 -4.59 -19.25
C VAL A 212 -8.50 -3.65 -19.46
N GLU A 213 -9.62 -4.16 -20.00
CA GLU A 213 -10.87 -3.40 -20.17
C GLU A 213 -11.46 -2.96 -18.83
N ALA A 214 -11.40 -3.80 -17.79
CA ALA A 214 -11.86 -3.43 -16.47
C ALA A 214 -11.06 -2.24 -15.89
N PHE A 215 -9.73 -2.20 -16.07
CA PHE A 215 -8.91 -1.05 -15.70
C PHE A 215 -9.25 0.18 -16.55
N ARG A 216 -9.34 0.03 -17.87
CA ARG A 216 -9.67 1.11 -18.79
C ARG A 216 -11.01 1.78 -18.48
N GLN A 217 -12.07 0.98 -18.27
CA GLN A 217 -13.42 1.49 -18.01
C GLN A 217 -13.59 2.09 -16.62
N SER A 218 -12.90 1.56 -15.63
CA SER A 218 -13.00 2.05 -14.24
C SER A 218 -12.15 3.28 -13.97
N GLY A 219 -11.20 3.61 -14.84
CA GLY A 219 -10.22 4.67 -14.61
C GLY A 219 -9.20 4.38 -13.51
N ASN A 220 -9.14 3.13 -13.03
CA ASN A 220 -8.09 2.71 -12.11
C ASN A 220 -6.77 2.53 -12.87
N ARG A 221 -5.67 2.88 -12.23
CA ARG A 221 -4.34 2.68 -12.81
C ARG A 221 -3.74 1.35 -12.36
N PRO A 222 -3.07 0.60 -13.25
CA PRO A 222 -2.52 -0.72 -12.92
C PRO A 222 -1.50 -0.71 -11.78
N GLU A 223 -0.69 0.34 -11.66
CA GLU A 223 0.31 0.49 -10.60
C GLU A 223 -0.30 0.61 -9.19
N TRP A 224 -1.59 0.97 -9.07
CA TRP A 224 -2.26 1.01 -7.77
C TRP A 224 -2.45 -0.37 -7.14
N MET A 225 -2.22 -1.43 -7.89
CA MET A 225 -2.15 -2.79 -7.32
C MET A 225 -0.91 -3.01 -6.43
N VAL A 226 0.06 -2.10 -6.48
CA VAL A 226 1.25 -2.06 -5.62
C VAL A 226 1.11 -0.88 -4.67
N MET A 227 1.17 -1.15 -3.38
CA MET A 227 0.95 -0.15 -2.34
C MET A 227 2.28 0.48 -1.92
N THR A 228 2.32 1.80 -1.89
CA THR A 228 3.40 2.61 -1.28
C THR A 228 2.97 3.24 0.02
N ILE A 229 1.66 3.44 0.19
CA ILE A 229 1.01 4.04 1.36
C ILE A 229 -0.12 3.13 1.80
N LEU A 230 -0.14 2.80 3.09
CA LEU A 230 -1.17 1.97 3.68
C LEU A 230 -2.16 2.84 4.48
N PRO A 231 -3.48 2.77 4.20
CA PRO A 231 -4.46 3.50 4.98
C PRO A 231 -4.63 2.89 6.39
N VAL A 232 -4.75 3.74 7.39
CA VAL A 232 -5.06 3.34 8.77
C VAL A 232 -6.47 3.78 9.11
N ILE A 233 -7.34 2.82 9.34
CA ILE A 233 -8.75 3.07 9.64
C ILE A 233 -8.93 3.74 11.01
N PRO A 234 -10.04 4.45 11.23
CA PRO A 234 -10.31 5.16 12.48
C PRO A 234 -10.23 4.26 13.73
N PRO A 235 -9.73 4.78 14.87
CA PRO A 235 -9.54 4.00 16.09
C PRO A 235 -10.81 3.34 16.63
N GLU A 236 -11.97 3.99 16.53
CA GLU A 236 -13.21 3.46 17.07
C GLU A 236 -13.81 2.30 16.24
N ILE A 237 -13.34 2.08 15.01
CA ILE A 237 -13.67 0.92 14.18
C ILE A 237 -12.81 -0.31 14.58
N ARG A 238 -11.67 -0.08 15.25
CA ARG A 238 -10.75 -1.10 15.76
C ARG A 238 -10.49 -0.90 17.25
N PRO A 239 -11.53 -1.01 18.09
CA PRO A 239 -11.49 -0.56 19.48
C PRO A 239 -10.52 -1.38 20.32
N MET A 240 -10.03 -0.73 21.39
CA MET A 240 -9.34 -1.37 22.50
C MET A 240 -10.16 -1.09 23.77
N VAL A 241 -10.62 -2.14 24.45
CA VAL A 241 -11.50 -2.07 25.61
C VAL A 241 -10.78 -2.64 26.82
N GLN A 242 -10.83 -1.91 27.93
CA GLN A 242 -10.33 -2.41 29.20
C GLN A 242 -11.34 -3.39 29.82
N LEU A 243 -10.88 -4.59 30.15
CA LEU A 243 -11.65 -5.62 30.86
C LEU A 243 -11.44 -5.49 32.36
N ASP A 244 -12.33 -6.16 33.09
CA ASP A 244 -12.17 -6.32 34.54
C ASP A 244 -10.82 -6.96 34.88
N GLY A 245 -10.13 -6.44 35.89
CA GLY A 245 -8.78 -6.87 36.26
C GLY A 245 -7.64 -6.20 35.49
N GLY A 246 -7.93 -5.09 34.77
CA GLY A 246 -6.90 -4.24 34.16
C GLY A 246 -6.32 -4.78 32.86
N ARG A 247 -6.84 -5.88 32.33
CA ARG A 247 -6.47 -6.43 31.00
C ARG A 247 -7.18 -5.66 29.89
N PHE A 248 -6.59 -5.65 28.67
CA PHE A 248 -7.17 -5.03 27.50
C PHE A 248 -7.54 -6.09 26.46
N ALA A 249 -8.76 -5.99 25.94
CA ALA A 249 -9.18 -6.66 24.72
C ALA A 249 -9.01 -5.69 23.55
N THR A 250 -8.45 -6.13 22.46
CA THR A 250 -8.20 -5.32 21.26
C THR A 250 -8.64 -6.05 20.00
N SER A 251 -8.99 -5.30 18.98
CA SER A 251 -9.22 -5.86 17.65
C SER A 251 -7.92 -6.42 17.06
N ASP A 252 -8.01 -7.55 16.34
CA ASP A 252 -6.87 -8.15 15.62
C ASP A 252 -6.23 -7.20 14.61
N LEU A 253 -6.99 -6.24 14.07
CA LEU A 253 -6.48 -5.21 13.18
C LEU A 253 -5.35 -4.38 13.82
N ASN A 254 -5.42 -4.13 15.12
CA ASN A 254 -4.36 -3.39 15.81
C ASN A 254 -3.05 -4.19 15.86
N ASP A 255 -3.11 -5.51 16.02
CA ASP A 255 -1.93 -6.35 16.00
C ASP A 255 -1.34 -6.43 14.58
N LEU A 256 -2.18 -6.52 13.55
CA LEU A 256 -1.73 -6.47 12.15
C LEU A 256 -1.01 -5.15 11.85
N TYR A 257 -1.58 -4.01 12.21
CA TYR A 257 -0.91 -2.71 12.03
C TYR A 257 0.40 -2.63 12.82
N ARG A 258 0.44 -3.11 14.06
CA ARG A 258 1.68 -3.14 14.86
C ARG A 258 2.78 -3.94 14.17
N ARG A 259 2.46 -5.11 13.63
CA ARG A 259 3.42 -5.95 12.89
C ARG A 259 3.94 -5.23 11.64
N VAL A 260 3.06 -4.61 10.89
CA VAL A 260 3.45 -3.82 9.70
C VAL A 260 4.38 -2.67 10.11
N ILE A 261 4.02 -1.86 11.09
CA ILE A 261 4.83 -0.72 11.53
C ILE A 261 6.20 -1.18 12.04
N ASN A 262 6.26 -2.25 12.83
CA ASN A 262 7.52 -2.78 13.35
C ASN A 262 8.46 -3.24 12.23
N ARG A 263 7.94 -3.98 11.23
CA ARG A 263 8.72 -4.42 10.07
C ARG A 263 9.17 -3.23 9.24
N ASN A 264 8.27 -2.30 8.98
CA ASN A 264 8.53 -1.08 8.21
C ASN A 264 9.64 -0.23 8.86
N ASN A 265 9.56 -0.01 10.17
CA ASN A 265 10.57 0.75 10.92
C ASN A 265 11.93 0.03 10.94
N ARG A 266 11.93 -1.31 11.04
CA ARG A 266 13.14 -2.12 10.95
C ARG A 266 13.79 -1.97 9.57
N LEU A 267 12.99 -2.06 8.50
CA LEU A 267 13.48 -1.90 7.13
C LEU A 267 14.02 -0.49 6.89
N LYS A 268 13.29 0.57 7.29
CA LYS A 268 13.76 1.97 7.22
C LYS A 268 15.11 2.13 7.91
N ARG A 269 15.30 1.52 9.08
CA ARG A 269 16.58 1.57 9.82
C ARG A 269 17.70 0.85 9.08
N LEU A 270 17.44 -0.31 8.48
CA LEU A 270 18.43 -1.05 7.69
C LEU A 270 18.85 -0.26 6.44
N GLN A 271 17.91 0.36 5.75
CA GLN A 271 18.19 1.24 4.62
C GLN A 271 19.07 2.46 5.02
N GLN A 272 18.77 3.08 6.16
CA GLN A 272 19.61 4.20 6.70
C GLN A 272 21.03 3.77 7.06
N LEU A 273 21.22 2.51 7.41
CA LEU A 273 22.54 1.93 7.71
C LEU A 273 23.26 1.41 6.46
N ASN A 274 22.69 1.64 5.25
CA ASN A 274 23.21 1.12 3.98
C ASN A 274 23.47 -0.40 4.02
N ALA A 275 22.61 -1.14 4.74
CA ALA A 275 22.70 -2.60 4.76
C ALA A 275 22.46 -3.15 3.35
N PRO A 276 23.19 -4.23 2.94
CA PRO A 276 22.95 -4.86 1.65
C PRO A 276 21.45 -5.22 1.47
N ASP A 277 20.91 -4.92 0.31
CA ASP A 277 19.49 -5.13 -0.01
C ASP A 277 18.97 -6.53 0.32
N MET A 278 19.80 -7.54 0.14
CA MET A 278 19.49 -8.95 0.44
C MET A 278 19.17 -9.19 1.92
N ILE A 279 19.82 -8.47 2.85
CA ILE A 279 19.61 -8.66 4.30
C ILE A 279 18.28 -8.02 4.73
N GLY A 280 17.95 -6.84 4.21
CA GLY A 280 16.69 -6.16 4.50
C GLY A 280 15.47 -6.95 4.01
N ARG A 281 15.61 -7.63 2.89
CA ARG A 281 14.55 -8.38 2.22
C ARG A 281 14.24 -9.73 2.88
N ALA A 282 15.21 -10.37 3.53
CA ALA A 282 15.01 -11.65 4.21
C ALA A 282 14.14 -11.57 5.48
N HIS A 283 13.83 -10.36 5.95
CA HIS A 283 13.09 -10.12 7.21
C HIS A 283 11.76 -9.38 7.03
N VAL A 284 11.32 -9.18 5.79
CA VAL A 284 9.98 -8.59 5.46
C VAL A 284 8.95 -9.71 5.12
#